data_76e293710e6d0c2d258185fa89cc8548
#
_entry.id   76e293710e6d0c2d258185fa89cc8548
#
_cell.length_a   1.000
_cell.length_b   1.000
_cell.length_c   1.000
_cell.angle_alpha   90.00
_cell.angle_beta   90.00
_cell.angle_gamma   90.00
#
_symmetry.space_group_name_H-M   'P 1'
#
loop_
_entity.id
_entity.type
_entity.pdbx_description
1 polymer ?
#
loop_
_entity_poly.entity_id
_entity_poly.type
_entity_poly.pdbx_seq_one_letter_code
_entity_poly.pdbx_strand_id
1 'polypeptide(L)'
;MKIASLSLALLAALAPHASAQAPTAPTLSVERPGDGKPRCGLGREFHAGRRAALRSALKSGVVVVRGLPATRDYAAFRQDKVFWYLTGVESPGAWLLMDCESGREVLLLPDPNRMEEMWEGECWDAGDAWVKELTGFAEVRSTRDARELIGQLLGSSKDLWISMHPNLALAGAADRAGPYDRARKKDPFDGRVGREEAFKLKLEELFGVEPKDMSAKLNELRRVKQPVELDAARRAGRAGALAMAEAMRSTRPGVGEWELEGLMSWFQLKEGAAGPGYMAIVGSGSNSLILHYGNNNRRAQDGEVVLVDYAPELDHAVCDITRTWPVNGKFSPRQAELYDAVLAAQAAGIAAVKPGRTLGDIEQACSAVIKQRGFEKFVRHGACHFVGLEVHDVGDQRKPLVEGACFTIEPGLYEPETGIGIRIEDVVIVTADGCEVVSAAVPKERSAIEALIAEEGVLDRLR
;
A
#
# COMPACT_ATOMS: atom_id res chain seq x y z
N MET A 1 -52.94 -54.25 -39.03
CA MET A 1 -52.90 -52.93 -38.31
C MET A 1 -51.45 -52.66 -37.98
N LYS A 2 -50.86 -51.68 -38.67
CA LYS A 2 -49.43 -51.31 -38.53
C LYS A 2 -49.32 -50.25 -37.49
N ILE A 3 -48.49 -50.42 -36.50
CA ILE A 3 -48.11 -49.42 -35.55
C ILE A 3 -46.69 -48.93 -35.95
N ALA A 4 -46.61 -47.69 -36.32
CA ALA A 4 -45.37 -47.01 -36.67
C ALA A 4 -44.74 -46.43 -35.41
N SER A 5 -43.49 -46.81 -35.14
CA SER A 5 -42.61 -46.21 -34.09
C SER A 5 -41.93 -44.98 -34.64
N LEU A 6 -42.18 -43.84 -34.02
CA LEU A 6 -41.44 -42.60 -34.25
C LEU A 6 -40.20 -42.56 -33.35
N SER A 7 -39.05 -42.60 -33.96
CA SER A 7 -37.78 -42.33 -33.27
C SER A 7 -37.45 -40.83 -33.35
N LEU A 8 -37.45 -40.15 -32.21
CA LEU A 8 -37.05 -38.74 -32.10
C LEU A 8 -35.52 -38.70 -31.88
N ALA A 9 -34.76 -38.28 -32.89
CA ALA A 9 -33.34 -38.04 -32.77
C ALA A 9 -33.12 -36.61 -32.23
N LEU A 10 -32.59 -36.48 -31.02
CA LEU A 10 -32.16 -35.21 -30.43
C LEU A 10 -30.77 -34.90 -30.93
N LEU A 11 -30.64 -33.96 -31.89
CA LEU A 11 -29.36 -33.37 -32.26
C LEU A 11 -28.99 -32.33 -31.20
N ALA A 12 -28.03 -32.67 -30.33
CA ALA A 12 -27.35 -31.71 -29.46
C ALA A 12 -26.37 -30.90 -30.31
N ALA A 13 -26.68 -29.62 -30.55
CA ALA A 13 -25.77 -28.68 -31.16
C ALA A 13 -24.64 -28.35 -30.15
N LEU A 14 -23.45 -28.88 -30.39
CA LEU A 14 -22.22 -28.46 -29.72
C LEU A 14 -21.86 -27.07 -30.25
N ALA A 15 -22.09 -26.01 -29.44
CA ALA A 15 -21.52 -24.72 -29.68
C ALA A 15 -19.99 -24.82 -29.53
N PRO A 16 -19.19 -24.21 -30.41
CA PRO A 16 -17.76 -24.18 -30.24
C PRO A 16 -17.39 -23.41 -28.99
N HIS A 17 -16.72 -24.05 -28.04
CA HIS A 17 -16.07 -23.35 -26.94
C HIS A 17 -15.04 -22.41 -27.53
N ALA A 18 -15.28 -21.11 -27.38
CA ALA A 18 -14.26 -20.12 -27.62
C ALA A 18 -13.07 -20.46 -26.71
N SER A 19 -11.96 -20.87 -27.31
CA SER A 19 -10.69 -21.01 -26.61
C SER A 19 -10.34 -19.63 -26.05
N ALA A 20 -10.43 -19.48 -24.73
CA ALA A 20 -9.87 -18.31 -24.07
C ALA A 20 -8.38 -18.29 -24.41
N GLN A 21 -7.98 -17.35 -25.26
CA GLN A 21 -6.56 -17.05 -25.47
C GLN A 21 -5.96 -16.78 -24.09
N ALA A 22 -4.89 -17.52 -23.75
CA ALA A 22 -4.07 -17.19 -22.61
C ALA A 22 -3.71 -15.70 -22.68
N PRO A 23 -3.82 -14.95 -21.59
CA PRO A 23 -3.48 -13.55 -21.60
C PRO A 23 -2.01 -13.43 -22.02
N THR A 24 -1.76 -12.82 -23.18
CA THR A 24 -0.42 -12.42 -23.58
C THR A 24 0.13 -11.57 -22.44
N ALA A 25 1.31 -11.96 -21.93
CA ALA A 25 2.00 -11.21 -20.91
C ALA A 25 2.01 -9.73 -21.30
N PRO A 26 1.49 -8.82 -20.46
CA PRO A 26 1.47 -7.42 -20.82
C PRO A 26 2.91 -6.93 -20.90
N THR A 27 3.33 -6.49 -22.09
CA THR A 27 4.51 -5.67 -22.28
C THR A 27 4.19 -4.29 -21.69
N LEU A 28 4.37 -4.14 -20.39
CA LEU A 28 4.17 -2.89 -19.67
C LEU A 28 5.51 -2.48 -19.05
N SER A 29 6.27 -1.71 -19.80
CA SER A 29 7.30 -0.86 -19.20
C SER A 29 6.56 0.36 -18.63
N VAL A 30 6.40 0.44 -17.32
CA VAL A 30 6.17 1.70 -16.65
C VAL A 30 7.52 2.41 -16.63
N GLU A 31 7.82 3.16 -17.69
CA GLU A 31 9.05 3.93 -17.72
C GLU A 31 8.98 4.97 -16.59
N ARG A 32 9.92 4.89 -15.63
CA ARG A 32 10.30 6.11 -14.92
C ARG A 32 10.69 7.08 -16.03
N PRO A 33 10.09 8.28 -16.07
CA PRO A 33 10.58 9.28 -17.01
C PRO A 33 12.02 9.58 -16.58
N GLY A 34 12.97 9.05 -17.32
CA GLY A 34 14.40 9.13 -17.03
C GLY A 34 15.01 10.50 -17.34
N ASP A 35 14.22 11.57 -17.22
CA ASP A 35 14.66 12.94 -17.54
C ASP A 35 15.28 13.66 -16.33
N GLY A 36 15.31 13.02 -15.14
CA GLY A 36 15.90 13.57 -13.91
C GLY A 36 15.21 14.83 -13.36
N LYS A 37 14.07 15.22 -13.92
CA LYS A 37 13.40 16.46 -13.51
C LYS A 37 12.58 16.28 -12.23
N PRO A 38 12.54 17.34 -11.36
CA PRO A 38 11.66 17.37 -10.22
C PRO A 38 10.19 17.21 -10.61
N ARG A 39 9.40 16.56 -9.76
CA ARG A 39 7.98 16.29 -9.97
C ARG A 39 7.17 16.70 -8.76
N CYS A 40 5.93 17.12 -9.00
CA CYS A 40 4.95 17.39 -7.97
C CYS A 40 4.03 16.16 -7.84
N GLY A 41 4.42 15.16 -7.06
CA GLY A 41 3.66 13.97 -6.73
C GLY A 41 2.75 13.46 -7.85
N LEU A 42 1.44 13.33 -7.58
CA LEU A 42 0.40 12.96 -8.53
C LEU A 42 -0.11 14.13 -9.40
N GLY A 43 0.62 15.23 -9.46
CA GLY A 43 0.26 16.43 -10.20
C GLY A 43 -0.28 17.54 -9.30
N ARG A 44 0.07 18.79 -9.61
CA ARG A 44 -0.28 19.95 -8.80
C ARG A 44 -1.79 20.14 -8.60
N GLU A 45 -2.59 19.78 -9.60
CA GLU A 45 -4.05 19.88 -9.53
C GLU A 45 -4.63 18.92 -8.48
N PHE A 46 -4.10 17.69 -8.40
CA PHE A 46 -4.50 16.74 -7.37
C PHE A 46 -4.23 17.29 -5.97
N HIS A 47 -3.00 17.71 -5.70
CA HIS A 47 -2.60 18.20 -4.38
C HIS A 47 -3.34 19.49 -3.98
N ALA A 48 -3.54 20.41 -4.92
CA ALA A 48 -4.38 21.61 -4.72
C ALA A 48 -5.84 21.23 -4.38
N GLY A 49 -6.38 20.22 -5.08
CA GLY A 49 -7.71 19.68 -4.79
C GLY A 49 -7.83 19.08 -3.39
N ARG A 50 -6.77 18.40 -2.91
CA ARG A 50 -6.74 17.85 -1.54
C ARG A 50 -6.70 18.94 -0.47
N ARG A 51 -5.91 20.00 -0.69
CA ARG A 51 -5.89 21.18 0.19
C ARG A 51 -7.25 21.87 0.22
N ALA A 52 -7.87 22.07 -0.94
CA ALA A 52 -9.22 22.66 -1.02
C ALA A 52 -10.28 21.83 -0.29
N ALA A 53 -10.25 20.52 -0.45
CA ALA A 53 -11.15 19.60 0.26
C ALA A 53 -10.94 19.65 1.78
N LEU A 54 -9.69 19.70 2.23
CA LEU A 54 -9.36 19.82 3.66
C LEU A 54 -9.88 21.16 4.23
N ARG A 55 -9.65 22.29 3.54
CA ARG A 55 -10.21 23.59 3.95
C ARG A 55 -11.73 23.54 4.09
N SER A 56 -12.41 22.94 3.13
CA SER A 56 -13.87 22.79 3.16
C SER A 56 -14.34 21.94 4.36
N ALA A 57 -13.57 20.93 4.75
CA ALA A 57 -13.87 20.06 5.90
C ALA A 57 -13.62 20.73 7.25
N LEU A 58 -12.61 21.62 7.34
CA LEU A 58 -12.25 22.35 8.57
C LEU A 58 -13.04 23.65 8.74
N LYS A 59 -13.34 24.33 7.62
CA LYS A 59 -14.09 25.60 7.49
C LYS A 59 -13.34 26.83 7.97
N SER A 60 -12.64 26.77 9.09
CA SER A 60 -11.88 27.88 9.68
C SER A 60 -10.59 27.39 10.32
N GLY A 61 -9.69 28.32 10.62
CA GLY A 61 -8.44 28.08 11.33
C GLY A 61 -7.22 27.97 10.42
N VAL A 62 -6.07 27.96 11.06
CA VAL A 62 -4.75 27.86 10.42
C VAL A 62 -4.27 26.41 10.48
N VAL A 63 -3.92 25.86 9.34
CA VAL A 63 -3.33 24.50 9.22
C VAL A 63 -1.83 24.63 9.13
N VAL A 64 -1.12 23.84 9.93
CA VAL A 64 0.34 23.69 9.87
C VAL A 64 0.71 22.22 9.71
N VAL A 65 1.40 21.88 8.62
CA VAL A 65 1.90 20.53 8.36
C VAL A 65 3.39 20.61 8.05
N ARG A 66 4.17 19.74 8.70
CA ARG A 66 5.60 19.64 8.47
C ARG A 66 5.94 18.40 7.65
N GLY A 67 6.76 18.57 6.63
CA GLY A 67 7.50 17.49 6.01
C GLY A 67 8.57 16.92 6.95
N LEU A 68 9.19 15.82 6.55
CA LEU A 68 10.32 15.23 7.27
C LEU A 68 11.58 16.05 7.03
N PRO A 69 12.48 16.15 8.02
CA PRO A 69 13.81 16.70 7.81
C PRO A 69 14.65 15.74 6.95
N ALA A 70 15.76 16.20 6.42
CA ALA A 70 16.76 15.33 5.79
C ALA A 70 17.19 14.23 6.77
N THR A 71 17.14 12.98 6.31
CA THR A 71 17.73 11.85 7.03
C THR A 71 19.21 11.78 6.67
N ARG A 72 20.07 11.56 7.67
CA ARG A 72 21.53 11.41 7.44
C ARG A 72 21.99 9.98 7.71
N ASP A 73 21.08 9.03 7.54
CA ASP A 73 21.29 7.60 7.77
C ASP A 73 21.59 6.82 6.49
N TYR A 74 21.89 7.52 5.39
CA TYR A 74 22.11 6.97 4.05
C TYR A 74 20.92 6.15 3.48
N ALA A 75 19.73 6.33 4.05
CA ALA A 75 18.51 5.81 3.46
C ALA A 75 17.95 6.78 2.40
N ALA A 76 17.31 6.25 1.38
CA ALA A 76 16.61 7.09 0.41
C ALA A 76 15.51 7.91 1.12
N PHE A 77 15.50 9.23 0.88
CA PHE A 77 14.50 10.11 1.48
C PHE A 77 13.09 9.70 1.02
N ARG A 78 12.18 9.68 1.98
CA ARG A 78 10.75 9.52 1.76
C ARG A 78 10.01 10.54 2.59
N GLN A 79 9.12 11.29 1.95
CA GLN A 79 8.38 12.35 2.60
C GLN A 79 7.30 11.81 3.54
N ASP A 80 6.93 12.62 4.55
CA ASP A 80 5.74 12.40 5.37
C ASP A 80 4.49 12.25 4.51
N LYS A 81 3.70 11.21 4.72
CA LYS A 81 2.56 10.86 3.86
C LYS A 81 1.47 11.93 3.86
N VAL A 82 1.23 12.60 5.00
CA VAL A 82 0.23 13.67 5.09
C VAL A 82 0.73 14.92 4.38
N PHE A 83 1.99 15.30 4.60
CA PHE A 83 2.60 16.44 3.92
C PHE A 83 2.62 16.22 2.41
N TRP A 84 3.09 15.04 1.96
CA TRP A 84 3.11 14.71 0.54
C TRP A 84 1.72 14.71 -0.08
N TYR A 85 0.72 14.11 0.58
CA TYR A 85 -0.67 14.09 0.12
C TYR A 85 -1.24 15.48 -0.16
N LEU A 86 -0.86 16.45 0.66
CA LEU A 86 -1.31 17.83 0.54
C LEU A 86 -0.48 18.68 -0.42
N THR A 87 0.79 18.32 -0.69
CA THR A 87 1.72 19.22 -1.41
C THR A 87 2.33 18.62 -2.67
N GLY A 88 2.51 17.31 -2.74
CA GLY A 88 3.29 16.62 -3.78
C GLY A 88 4.80 16.89 -3.72
N VAL A 89 5.29 17.50 -2.64
CA VAL A 89 6.69 17.90 -2.48
C VAL A 89 7.49 16.80 -1.82
N GLU A 90 8.51 16.30 -2.49
CA GLU A 90 9.42 15.24 -2.02
C GLU A 90 10.78 15.83 -1.58
N SER A 91 10.79 17.04 -1.05
CA SER A 91 12.00 17.68 -0.56
C SER A 91 12.01 17.75 0.97
N PRO A 92 13.16 17.49 1.64
CA PRO A 92 13.25 17.52 3.09
C PRO A 92 13.07 18.92 3.68
N GLY A 93 12.60 18.98 4.92
CA GLY A 93 12.51 20.22 5.69
C GLY A 93 11.41 21.19 5.26
N ALA A 94 10.56 20.81 4.30
CA ALA A 94 9.47 21.64 3.80
C ALA A 94 8.27 21.67 4.77
N TRP A 95 7.49 22.79 4.77
CA TRP A 95 6.28 22.94 5.56
C TRP A 95 5.14 23.51 4.70
N LEU A 96 3.93 23.23 5.11
CA LEU A 96 2.70 23.79 4.55
C LEU A 96 1.99 24.63 5.61
N LEU A 97 1.67 25.87 5.25
CA LEU A 97 0.75 26.73 6.01
C LEU A 97 -0.49 26.98 5.16
N MET A 98 -1.69 26.89 5.75
CA MET A 98 -2.95 27.26 5.09
C MET A 98 -3.83 28.01 6.06
N ASP A 99 -4.43 29.11 5.59
CA ASP A 99 -5.54 29.76 6.26
C ASP A 99 -6.85 29.32 5.60
N CYS A 100 -7.69 28.62 6.35
CA CYS A 100 -8.93 28.05 5.84
C CYS A 100 -9.96 29.10 5.44
N GLU A 101 -9.92 30.28 6.04
CA GLU A 101 -10.89 31.36 5.81
C GLU A 101 -10.53 32.19 4.59
N SER A 102 -9.31 32.71 4.53
CA SER A 102 -8.84 33.51 3.37
C SER A 102 -8.46 32.67 2.15
N GLY A 103 -8.20 31.37 2.35
CA GLY A 103 -7.68 30.48 1.31
C GLY A 103 -6.19 30.70 0.99
N ARG A 104 -5.47 31.51 1.78
CA ARG A 104 -4.02 31.70 1.62
C ARG A 104 -3.28 30.39 1.90
N GLU A 105 -2.40 29.99 0.99
CA GLU A 105 -1.56 28.82 1.09
C GLU A 105 -0.10 29.20 0.90
N VAL A 106 0.77 28.79 1.80
CA VAL A 106 2.21 29.08 1.75
C VAL A 106 2.98 27.75 1.84
N LEU A 107 3.82 27.50 0.86
CA LEU A 107 4.84 26.45 0.93
C LEU A 107 6.11 27.08 1.52
N LEU A 108 6.61 26.49 2.61
CA LEU A 108 7.87 26.88 3.20
C LEU A 108 8.94 25.86 2.83
N LEU A 109 10.07 26.35 2.33
CA LEU A 109 11.22 25.53 1.98
C LEU A 109 12.45 26.00 2.75
N PRO A 110 13.46 25.15 2.95
CA PRO A 110 14.75 25.58 3.50
C PRO A 110 15.36 26.74 2.70
N ASP A 111 16.29 27.44 3.30
CA ASP A 111 17.11 28.37 2.54
C ASP A 111 18.13 27.63 1.68
N PRO A 112 18.59 28.25 0.56
CA PRO A 112 19.64 27.69 -0.27
C PRO A 112 20.87 27.28 0.54
N ASN A 113 21.31 26.02 0.35
CA ASN A 113 22.49 25.49 1.02
C ASN A 113 23.39 24.72 0.04
N ARG A 114 24.27 25.45 -0.65
CA ARG A 114 25.19 24.87 -1.66
C ARG A 114 26.08 23.76 -1.12
N MET A 115 26.41 23.76 0.17
CA MET A 115 27.21 22.70 0.76
C MET A 115 26.40 21.41 0.86
N GLU A 116 25.14 21.50 1.26
CA GLU A 116 24.23 20.35 1.32
C GLU A 116 23.93 19.80 -0.08
N GLU A 117 23.68 20.66 -1.04
CA GLU A 117 23.48 20.28 -2.44
C GLU A 117 24.67 19.57 -3.07
N MET A 118 25.88 19.95 -2.68
CA MET A 118 27.11 19.27 -3.11
C MET A 118 27.18 17.83 -2.60
N TRP A 119 26.61 17.54 -1.43
CA TRP A 119 26.64 16.20 -0.82
C TRP A 119 25.42 15.34 -1.16
N GLU A 120 24.24 15.95 -1.21
CA GLU A 120 22.97 15.23 -1.28
C GLU A 120 22.27 15.37 -2.65
N GLY A 121 22.78 16.24 -3.52
CA GLY A 121 22.11 16.63 -4.77
C GLY A 121 21.18 17.82 -4.59
N GLU A 122 20.47 18.20 -5.66
CA GLU A 122 19.55 19.35 -5.68
C GLU A 122 18.45 19.20 -4.62
N CYS A 123 18.41 20.15 -3.67
CA CYS A 123 17.35 20.28 -2.67
C CYS A 123 16.46 21.46 -3.04
N TRP A 124 15.14 21.27 -2.96
CA TRP A 124 14.23 22.39 -3.22
C TRP A 124 14.36 23.44 -2.12
N ASP A 125 14.58 24.67 -2.52
CA ASP A 125 14.78 25.78 -1.58
C ASP A 125 13.90 27.00 -1.88
N ALA A 126 13.90 27.96 -0.95
CA ALA A 126 13.06 29.14 -1.07
C ALA A 126 13.51 30.10 -2.20
N GLY A 127 14.71 29.93 -2.77
CA GLY A 127 15.22 30.67 -3.92
C GLY A 127 14.80 30.12 -5.27
N ASP A 128 14.27 28.91 -5.31
CA ASP A 128 13.87 28.20 -6.52
C ASP A 128 12.59 28.76 -7.13
N ALA A 129 12.72 29.63 -8.11
CA ALA A 129 11.56 30.26 -8.77
C ALA A 129 10.63 29.23 -9.47
N TRP A 130 11.20 28.13 -9.99
CA TRP A 130 10.49 27.05 -10.71
C TRP A 130 9.53 26.25 -9.80
N VAL A 131 9.75 26.25 -8.48
CA VAL A 131 8.89 25.51 -7.54
C VAL A 131 7.45 26.01 -7.58
N LYS A 132 7.23 27.31 -7.75
CA LYS A 132 5.86 27.89 -7.88
C LYS A 132 5.13 27.34 -9.10
N GLU A 133 5.81 27.26 -10.23
CA GLU A 133 5.23 26.72 -11.46
C GLU A 133 4.94 25.23 -11.33
N LEU A 134 5.88 24.46 -10.78
CA LEU A 134 5.75 23.03 -10.63
C LEU A 134 4.63 22.64 -9.66
N THR A 135 4.55 23.31 -8.50
CA THR A 135 3.64 22.95 -7.40
C THR A 135 2.31 23.68 -7.42
N GLY A 136 2.23 24.80 -8.13
CA GLY A 136 1.05 25.67 -8.17
C GLY A 136 0.86 26.55 -6.92
N PHE A 137 1.81 26.57 -5.98
CA PHE A 137 1.76 27.49 -4.85
C PHE A 137 2.04 28.93 -5.30
N ALA A 138 1.12 29.85 -5.00
CA ALA A 138 1.31 31.27 -5.28
C ALA A 138 2.43 31.89 -4.41
N GLU A 139 2.60 31.36 -3.19
CA GLU A 139 3.56 31.86 -2.22
C GLU A 139 4.50 30.74 -1.77
N VAL A 140 5.80 30.93 -2.02
CA VAL A 140 6.89 30.07 -1.52
C VAL A 140 7.82 30.98 -0.70
N ARG A 141 8.13 30.56 0.53
CA ARG A 141 8.91 31.35 1.50
C ARG A 141 9.93 30.47 2.22
N SER A 142 10.87 31.13 2.90
CA SER A 142 11.82 30.43 3.77
C SER A 142 11.14 29.83 5.00
N THR A 143 11.60 28.63 5.44
CA THR A 143 11.19 28.03 6.73
C THR A 143 11.56 28.92 7.94
N ARG A 144 12.51 29.86 7.81
CA ARG A 144 12.81 30.86 8.86
C ARG A 144 11.63 31.77 9.16
N ASP A 145 10.76 31.98 8.16
CA ASP A 145 9.58 32.84 8.29
C ASP A 145 8.42 32.13 9.03
N ALA A 146 8.54 30.81 9.28
CA ALA A 146 7.43 29.98 9.78
C ALA A 146 6.78 30.57 11.05
N ARG A 147 7.58 30.95 12.04
CA ARG A 147 7.06 31.50 13.30
C ARG A 147 6.26 32.79 13.10
N GLU A 148 6.82 33.72 12.32
CA GLU A 148 6.17 34.97 12.01
C GLU A 148 4.86 34.78 11.23
N LEU A 149 4.90 33.96 10.18
CA LEU A 149 3.74 33.69 9.33
C LEU A 149 2.62 32.96 10.09
N ILE A 150 2.94 31.98 10.92
CA ILE A 150 1.95 31.32 11.77
C ILE A 150 1.30 32.35 12.70
N GLY A 151 2.08 33.22 13.37
CA GLY A 151 1.56 34.27 14.22
C GLY A 151 0.67 35.27 13.49
N GLN A 152 1.04 35.69 12.28
CA GLN A 152 0.24 36.57 11.42
C GLN A 152 -1.10 35.91 11.03
N LEU A 153 -1.08 34.63 10.63
CA LEU A 153 -2.29 33.89 10.25
C LEU A 153 -3.21 33.68 11.45
N LEU A 154 -2.66 33.33 12.62
CA LEU A 154 -3.42 33.16 13.86
C LEU A 154 -4.07 34.45 14.36
N GLY A 155 -3.51 35.64 14.01
CA GLY A 155 -4.14 36.91 14.32
C GLY A 155 -5.52 37.09 13.70
N SER A 156 -5.84 36.34 12.63
CA SER A 156 -7.14 36.30 11.96
C SER A 156 -8.03 35.13 12.38
N SER A 157 -7.47 34.10 13.02
CA SER A 157 -8.20 32.87 13.43
C SER A 157 -7.75 32.43 14.83
N LYS A 158 -8.67 31.80 15.58
CA LYS A 158 -8.38 31.24 16.92
C LYS A 158 -8.02 29.75 16.88
N ASP A 159 -8.27 29.06 15.78
CA ASP A 159 -8.05 27.63 15.64
C ASP A 159 -6.73 27.35 14.93
N LEU A 160 -5.92 26.49 15.53
CA LEU A 160 -4.69 25.95 14.94
C LEU A 160 -4.84 24.45 14.72
N TRP A 161 -4.68 23.99 13.50
CA TRP A 161 -4.84 22.60 13.10
C TRP A 161 -3.51 21.96 12.74
N ILE A 162 -3.28 20.76 13.28
CA ILE A 162 -2.13 19.89 12.92
C ILE A 162 -2.62 18.48 12.67
N SER A 163 -1.80 17.66 12.02
CA SER A 163 -2.00 16.22 11.97
C SER A 163 -1.29 15.56 13.14
N MET A 164 -2.01 14.68 13.84
CA MET A 164 -1.43 13.77 14.83
C MET A 164 -1.17 12.37 14.24
N HIS A 165 -1.27 12.24 12.92
CA HIS A 165 -0.91 11.00 12.23
C HIS A 165 0.58 10.70 12.50
N PRO A 166 0.93 9.50 13.01
CA PRO A 166 2.29 9.23 13.44
C PRO A 166 3.28 9.20 12.27
N ASN A 167 4.54 9.47 12.54
CA ASN A 167 5.60 9.39 11.53
C ASN A 167 5.77 7.95 11.03
N LEU A 168 5.53 7.74 9.74
CA LEU A 168 5.56 6.43 9.09
C LEU A 168 6.94 5.99 8.62
N ALA A 169 7.94 6.88 8.59
CA ALA A 169 9.31 6.53 8.19
C ALA A 169 9.91 5.38 9.01
N LEU A 170 9.40 5.16 10.23
CA LEU A 170 9.87 4.09 11.11
C LEU A 170 9.22 2.73 10.84
N ALA A 171 7.98 2.70 10.33
CA ALA A 171 7.18 1.48 10.34
C ALA A 171 6.43 1.19 9.04
N GLY A 172 6.37 2.14 8.11
CA GLY A 172 5.59 2.00 6.86
C GLY A 172 4.06 2.02 7.05
N ALA A 173 3.57 1.98 8.31
CA ALA A 173 2.15 1.98 8.61
C ALA A 173 1.87 2.60 9.99
N ALA A 174 0.77 3.35 10.12
CA ALA A 174 0.41 4.06 11.35
C ALA A 174 0.10 3.14 12.53
N ASP A 175 -0.43 1.95 12.26
CA ASP A 175 -0.72 0.94 13.29
C ASP A 175 0.54 0.40 13.98
N ARG A 176 1.72 0.55 13.36
CA ARG A 176 3.02 0.21 13.92
C ARG A 176 3.72 1.40 14.58
N ALA A 177 3.69 2.56 13.92
CA ALA A 177 4.37 3.76 14.41
C ALA A 177 3.78 4.24 15.75
N GLY A 178 2.47 4.24 15.90
CA GLY A 178 1.81 4.64 17.14
C GLY A 178 2.19 3.78 18.36
N PRO A 179 2.14 2.44 18.30
CA PRO A 179 2.66 1.57 19.37
C PRO A 179 4.13 1.79 19.68
N TYR A 180 4.98 2.00 18.68
CA TYR A 180 6.40 2.29 18.86
C TYR A 180 6.62 3.58 19.66
N ASP A 181 5.93 4.67 19.30
CA ASP A 181 6.00 5.93 20.04
C ASP A 181 5.52 5.78 21.48
N ARG A 182 4.43 5.03 21.71
CA ARG A 182 3.96 4.75 23.06
C ARG A 182 4.93 3.91 23.90
N ALA A 183 5.58 2.94 23.29
CA ALA A 183 6.60 2.12 23.96
C ALA A 183 7.80 2.97 24.36
N ARG A 184 8.30 3.81 23.43
CA ARG A 184 9.42 4.73 23.68
C ARG A 184 9.09 5.74 24.79
N LYS A 185 7.91 6.33 24.77
CA LYS A 185 7.46 7.26 25.83
C LYS A 185 7.39 6.63 27.22
N LYS A 186 7.11 5.31 27.29
CA LYS A 186 7.04 4.56 28.56
C LYS A 186 8.39 4.01 29.02
N ASP A 187 9.41 4.04 28.18
CA ASP A 187 10.75 3.56 28.52
C ASP A 187 11.36 4.50 29.58
N PRO A 188 11.73 3.99 30.78
CA PRO A 188 12.29 4.80 31.84
C PRO A 188 13.65 5.43 31.50
N PHE A 189 14.33 4.94 30.49
CA PHE A 189 15.64 5.46 30.04
C PHE A 189 15.56 6.32 28.76
N ASP A 190 14.40 6.38 28.08
CA ASP A 190 14.17 7.23 26.91
C ASP A 190 13.12 8.33 27.22
N GLY A 191 11.87 7.97 27.43
CA GLY A 191 10.79 8.89 27.79
C GLY A 191 10.41 9.91 26.72
N ARG A 192 11.04 9.89 25.52
CA ARG A 192 10.77 10.86 24.45
C ARG A 192 9.36 10.68 23.88
N VAL A 193 8.67 11.81 23.69
CA VAL A 193 7.38 11.82 22.99
C VAL A 193 7.57 11.67 21.49
N GLY A 194 6.51 11.24 20.79
CA GLY A 194 6.50 11.16 19.34
C GLY A 194 6.68 12.54 18.69
N ARG A 195 7.11 12.56 17.43
CA ARG A 195 7.38 13.77 16.64
C ARG A 195 6.18 14.73 16.63
N GLU A 196 4.98 14.21 16.46
CA GLU A 196 3.75 15.01 16.34
C GLU A 196 3.30 15.58 17.70
N GLU A 197 3.46 14.80 18.77
CA GLU A 197 3.20 15.28 20.12
C GLU A 197 4.21 16.37 20.53
N ALA A 198 5.49 16.19 20.23
CA ALA A 198 6.51 17.21 20.46
C ALA A 198 6.21 18.51 19.70
N PHE A 199 5.70 18.38 18.47
CA PHE A 199 5.31 19.54 17.68
C PHE A 199 4.09 20.24 18.24
N LYS A 200 3.05 19.51 18.66
CA LYS A 200 1.88 20.05 19.32
C LYS A 200 2.29 20.91 20.53
N LEU A 201 3.09 20.35 21.43
CA LEU A 201 3.58 21.03 22.64
C LEU A 201 4.38 22.28 22.29
N LYS A 202 5.21 22.22 21.23
CA LYS A 202 6.00 23.39 20.83
C LYS A 202 5.17 24.51 20.25
N LEU A 203 4.15 24.20 19.48
CA LEU A 203 3.22 25.23 18.96
C LEU A 203 2.43 25.89 20.10
N GLU A 204 1.95 25.11 21.06
CA GLU A 204 1.27 25.62 22.24
C GLU A 204 2.17 26.57 23.06
N GLU A 205 3.44 26.16 23.29
CA GLU A 205 4.45 27.01 23.96
C GLU A 205 4.66 28.35 23.22
N LEU A 206 4.77 28.29 21.88
CA LEU A 206 5.13 29.46 21.08
C LEU A 206 3.99 30.44 20.83
N PHE A 207 2.76 29.96 20.75
CA PHE A 207 1.62 30.76 20.31
C PHE A 207 0.50 30.87 21.36
N GLY A 208 0.57 30.11 22.46
CA GLY A 208 -0.47 30.14 23.53
C GLY A 208 -1.83 29.56 23.06
N VAL A 209 -1.85 28.77 21.97
CA VAL A 209 -3.03 28.14 21.39
C VAL A 209 -2.82 26.65 21.36
N GLU A 210 -3.72 25.88 21.98
CA GLU A 210 -3.67 24.42 21.89
C GLU A 210 -4.05 23.96 20.48
N PRO A 211 -3.12 23.29 19.74
CA PRO A 211 -3.43 22.78 18.41
C PRO A 211 -4.48 21.67 18.46
N LYS A 212 -5.44 21.74 17.53
CA LYS A 212 -6.47 20.73 17.28
C LYS A 212 -5.99 19.68 16.31
N ASP A 213 -6.39 18.43 16.51
CA ASP A 213 -6.07 17.32 15.61
C ASP A 213 -7.05 17.26 14.43
N MET A 214 -6.51 17.39 13.20
CA MET A 214 -7.28 17.27 11.95
C MET A 214 -7.22 15.87 11.34
N SER A 215 -6.52 14.91 11.94
CA SER A 215 -6.28 13.58 11.35
C SER A 215 -7.57 12.88 10.93
N ALA A 216 -8.64 12.97 11.73
CA ALA A 216 -9.93 12.37 11.38
C ALA A 216 -10.51 12.93 10.05
N LYS A 217 -10.31 14.22 9.76
CA LYS A 217 -10.75 14.85 8.50
C LYS A 217 -9.90 14.39 7.32
N LEU A 218 -8.59 14.32 7.51
CA LEU A 218 -7.66 13.79 6.50
C LEU A 218 -7.95 12.33 6.18
N ASN A 219 -8.19 11.50 7.19
CA ASN A 219 -8.50 10.08 7.02
C ASN A 219 -9.76 9.86 6.16
N GLU A 220 -10.80 10.69 6.34
CA GLU A 220 -11.98 10.63 5.47
C GLU A 220 -11.67 11.00 4.01
N LEU A 221 -10.81 11.98 3.77
CA LEU A 221 -10.37 12.35 2.43
C LEU A 221 -9.52 11.25 1.77
N ARG A 222 -8.67 10.56 2.55
CA ARG A 222 -7.80 9.47 2.07
C ARG A 222 -8.56 8.16 1.84
N ARG A 223 -9.65 7.92 2.57
CA ARG A 223 -10.45 6.69 2.49
C ARG A 223 -11.00 6.44 1.09
N VAL A 224 -11.38 7.50 0.38
CA VAL A 224 -11.91 7.43 -0.99
C VAL A 224 -10.88 7.98 -1.96
N LYS A 225 -10.29 7.09 -2.75
CA LYS A 225 -9.20 7.43 -3.67
C LYS A 225 -9.74 8.18 -4.88
N GLN A 226 -9.00 9.19 -5.31
CA GLN A 226 -9.27 9.91 -6.56
C GLN A 226 -8.77 9.08 -7.76
N PRO A 227 -9.24 9.34 -9.00
CA PRO A 227 -8.84 8.55 -10.16
C PRO A 227 -7.33 8.41 -10.36
N VAL A 228 -6.55 9.46 -10.08
CA VAL A 228 -5.09 9.44 -10.21
C VAL A 228 -4.43 8.57 -9.13
N GLU A 229 -4.98 8.49 -7.92
CA GLU A 229 -4.53 7.58 -6.85
C GLU A 229 -4.84 6.13 -7.22
N LEU A 230 -6.02 5.88 -7.80
CA LEU A 230 -6.41 4.55 -8.28
C LEU A 230 -5.51 4.09 -9.44
N ASP A 231 -5.09 5.00 -10.32
CA ASP A 231 -4.13 4.69 -11.36
C ASP A 231 -2.76 4.31 -10.78
N ALA A 232 -2.27 5.06 -9.78
CA ALA A 232 -1.03 4.72 -9.09
C ALA A 232 -1.12 3.33 -8.41
N ALA A 233 -2.24 3.01 -7.75
CA ALA A 233 -2.47 1.70 -7.16
C ALA A 233 -2.46 0.57 -8.21
N ARG A 234 -3.08 0.78 -9.38
CA ARG A 234 -3.05 -0.18 -10.50
C ARG A 234 -1.63 -0.40 -11.03
N ARG A 235 -0.84 0.67 -11.13
CA ARG A 235 0.57 0.57 -11.56
C ARG A 235 1.41 -0.20 -10.53
N ALA A 236 1.24 0.10 -9.24
CA ALA A 236 1.89 -0.64 -8.15
C ALA A 236 1.49 -2.13 -8.17
N GLY A 237 0.19 -2.42 -8.36
CA GLY A 237 -0.32 -3.79 -8.48
C GLY A 237 0.29 -4.55 -9.65
N ARG A 238 0.43 -3.92 -10.83
CA ARG A 238 1.09 -4.55 -11.99
C ARG A 238 2.57 -4.84 -11.73
N ALA A 239 3.30 -3.89 -11.15
CA ALA A 239 4.71 -4.08 -10.81
C ALA A 239 4.91 -5.21 -9.79
N GLY A 240 4.06 -5.26 -8.74
CA GLY A 240 4.05 -6.34 -7.76
C GLY A 240 3.71 -7.69 -8.39
N ALA A 241 2.73 -7.73 -9.30
CA ALA A 241 2.33 -8.94 -10.00
C ALA A 241 3.44 -9.55 -10.85
N LEU A 242 4.18 -8.71 -11.59
CA LEU A 242 5.34 -9.18 -12.39
C LEU A 242 6.43 -9.75 -11.50
N ALA A 243 6.76 -9.08 -10.40
CA ALA A 243 7.75 -9.54 -9.44
C ALA A 243 7.34 -10.88 -8.80
N MET A 244 6.09 -11.02 -8.38
CA MET A 244 5.54 -12.23 -7.77
C MET A 244 5.54 -13.42 -8.76
N ALA A 245 5.12 -13.19 -10.00
CA ALA A 245 5.13 -14.21 -11.03
C ALA A 245 6.55 -14.73 -11.31
N GLU A 246 7.55 -13.83 -11.33
CA GLU A 246 8.93 -14.23 -11.53
C GLU A 246 9.52 -14.97 -10.32
N ALA A 247 9.12 -14.60 -9.09
CA ALA A 247 9.49 -15.35 -7.89
C ALA A 247 8.95 -16.80 -7.95
N MET A 248 7.71 -17.00 -8.43
CA MET A 248 7.15 -18.34 -8.67
C MET A 248 7.99 -19.12 -9.68
N ARG A 249 8.30 -18.55 -10.87
CA ARG A 249 9.13 -19.20 -11.90
C ARG A 249 10.49 -19.62 -11.38
N SER A 250 11.10 -18.76 -10.57
CA SER A 250 12.47 -18.95 -10.06
C SER A 250 12.53 -19.85 -8.81
N THR A 251 11.39 -20.34 -8.32
CA THR A 251 11.36 -21.19 -7.12
C THR A 251 11.73 -22.64 -7.44
N ARG A 252 12.76 -23.16 -6.75
CA ARG A 252 13.18 -24.57 -6.77
C ARG A 252 13.59 -25.00 -5.36
N PRO A 253 13.56 -26.29 -5.03
CA PRO A 253 14.13 -26.79 -3.78
C PRO A 253 15.58 -26.29 -3.60
N GLY A 254 15.86 -25.70 -2.43
CA GLY A 254 17.15 -25.08 -2.11
C GLY A 254 17.22 -23.58 -2.39
N VAL A 255 16.18 -22.95 -2.97
CA VAL A 255 16.15 -21.48 -3.12
C VAL A 255 16.18 -20.79 -1.76
N GLY A 256 16.96 -19.72 -1.63
CA GLY A 256 16.99 -18.89 -0.43
C GLY A 256 15.80 -17.92 -0.39
N GLU A 257 15.19 -17.75 0.78
CA GLU A 257 14.16 -16.75 1.01
C GLU A 257 14.65 -15.35 0.58
N TRP A 258 15.93 -15.01 0.88
CA TRP A 258 16.58 -13.76 0.45
C TRP A 258 16.81 -13.66 -1.06
N GLU A 259 16.93 -14.80 -1.77
CA GLU A 259 17.10 -14.80 -3.23
C GLU A 259 15.79 -14.38 -3.90
N LEU A 260 14.64 -14.86 -3.37
CA LEU A 260 13.31 -14.44 -3.83
C LEU A 260 13.04 -12.97 -3.50
N GLU A 261 13.36 -12.52 -2.28
CA GLU A 261 13.25 -11.11 -1.89
C GLU A 261 14.07 -10.21 -2.83
N GLY A 262 15.36 -10.53 -3.05
CA GLY A 262 16.23 -9.76 -3.92
C GLY A 262 15.75 -9.71 -5.37
N LEU A 263 15.27 -10.84 -5.89
CA LEU A 263 14.69 -10.94 -7.23
C LEU A 263 13.46 -10.04 -7.37
N MET A 264 12.52 -10.13 -6.44
CA MET A 264 11.30 -9.31 -6.46
C MET A 264 11.62 -7.83 -6.33
N SER A 265 12.54 -7.46 -5.44
CA SER A 265 13.00 -6.08 -5.29
C SER A 265 13.55 -5.52 -6.60
N TRP A 266 14.36 -6.31 -7.32
CA TRP A 266 14.89 -5.88 -8.61
C TRP A 266 13.79 -5.64 -9.65
N PHE A 267 12.80 -6.55 -9.75
CA PHE A 267 11.67 -6.38 -10.68
C PHE A 267 10.83 -5.16 -10.32
N GLN A 268 10.52 -4.95 -9.05
CA GLN A 268 9.77 -3.79 -8.58
C GLN A 268 10.46 -2.47 -8.94
N LEU A 269 11.77 -2.36 -8.68
CA LEU A 269 12.57 -1.18 -9.04
C LEU A 269 12.64 -0.96 -10.55
N LYS A 270 12.79 -2.04 -11.34
CA LYS A 270 12.80 -2.00 -12.81
C LYS A 270 11.48 -1.46 -13.37
N GLU A 271 10.36 -1.81 -12.75
CA GLU A 271 9.02 -1.32 -13.11
C GLU A 271 8.71 0.09 -12.56
N GLY A 272 9.70 0.78 -12.02
CA GLY A 272 9.61 2.18 -11.62
C GLY A 272 9.18 2.41 -10.17
N ALA A 273 9.07 1.37 -9.35
CA ALA A 273 8.82 1.54 -7.94
C ALA A 273 9.92 2.37 -7.27
N ALA A 274 9.54 3.12 -6.25
CA ALA A 274 10.48 3.86 -5.44
C ALA A 274 11.25 2.96 -4.47
N GLY A 275 10.66 1.82 -4.15
CA GLY A 275 11.15 0.79 -3.26
C GLY A 275 10.01 -0.11 -2.81
N PRO A 276 10.22 -0.93 -1.78
CA PRO A 276 9.17 -1.74 -1.20
C PRO A 276 8.13 -0.88 -0.47
N GLY A 277 6.86 -1.29 -0.52
CA GLY A 277 5.80 -0.67 0.25
C GLY A 277 5.86 -1.01 1.75
N TYR A 278 6.44 -2.17 2.06
CA TYR A 278 6.65 -2.73 3.40
C TYR A 278 7.78 -3.77 3.36
N MET A 279 8.18 -4.29 4.53
CA MET A 279 9.23 -5.30 4.60
C MET A 279 8.79 -6.58 3.88
N ALA A 280 9.69 -7.20 3.13
CA ALA A 280 9.41 -8.48 2.48
C ALA A 280 9.14 -9.58 3.52
N ILE A 281 8.06 -10.33 3.31
CA ILE A 281 7.73 -11.55 4.03
C ILE A 281 7.93 -12.71 3.07
N VAL A 282 8.98 -13.50 3.27
CA VAL A 282 9.27 -14.69 2.43
C VAL A 282 9.48 -15.87 3.37
N GLY A 283 8.40 -16.57 3.70
CA GLY A 283 8.41 -17.64 4.69
C GLY A 283 8.29 -19.02 4.05
N SER A 284 9.36 -19.84 4.07
CA SER A 284 9.36 -21.21 3.60
C SER A 284 9.10 -22.22 4.74
N GLY A 285 8.34 -23.29 4.47
CA GLY A 285 7.99 -24.31 5.45
C GLY A 285 7.37 -23.70 6.71
N SER A 286 7.87 -24.03 7.90
CA SER A 286 7.36 -23.51 9.18
C SER A 286 7.44 -21.98 9.34
N ASN A 287 8.30 -21.27 8.58
CA ASN A 287 8.33 -19.81 8.58
C ASN A 287 7.04 -19.21 8.01
N SER A 288 6.31 -19.93 7.16
CA SER A 288 4.99 -19.53 6.63
C SER A 288 3.91 -19.37 7.72
N LEU A 289 4.16 -19.91 8.91
CA LEU A 289 3.26 -19.77 10.07
C LEU A 289 3.40 -18.42 10.79
N ILE A 290 4.46 -17.67 10.51
CA ILE A 290 4.78 -16.39 11.15
C ILE A 290 4.24 -15.27 10.27
N LEU A 291 3.19 -14.59 10.73
CA LEU A 291 2.41 -13.63 9.91
C LEU A 291 3.25 -12.51 9.29
N HIS A 292 4.20 -11.96 10.04
CA HIS A 292 5.13 -10.91 9.61
C HIS A 292 6.58 -11.40 9.71
N TYR A 293 6.88 -12.53 9.05
CA TYR A 293 8.22 -13.09 9.00
C TYR A 293 9.13 -12.24 8.11
N GLY A 294 10.14 -11.59 8.70
CA GLY A 294 11.02 -10.67 7.97
C GLY A 294 12.50 -11.04 8.02
N ASN A 295 12.87 -12.22 8.56
CA ASN A 295 14.27 -12.62 8.60
C ASN A 295 14.78 -13.13 7.25
N ASN A 296 13.94 -13.76 6.46
CA ASN A 296 14.18 -14.25 5.10
C ASN A 296 15.54 -14.94 4.94
N ASN A 297 15.92 -15.82 5.90
CA ASN A 297 17.29 -16.34 6.03
C ASN A 297 17.39 -17.87 5.89
N ARG A 298 16.32 -18.52 5.43
CA ARG A 298 16.24 -19.98 5.28
C ARG A 298 16.27 -20.39 3.80
N ARG A 299 16.76 -21.59 3.51
CA ARG A 299 16.58 -22.25 2.20
C ARG A 299 15.34 -23.13 2.22
N ALA A 300 14.46 -22.89 1.26
CA ALA A 300 13.22 -23.65 1.07
C ALA A 300 13.53 -25.10 0.68
N GLN A 301 12.85 -26.06 1.31
CA GLN A 301 13.09 -27.49 1.10
C GLN A 301 12.06 -28.11 0.16
N ASP A 302 12.41 -29.25 -0.41
CA ASP A 302 11.48 -30.05 -1.19
C ASP A 302 10.27 -30.46 -0.35
N GLY A 303 9.07 -30.40 -0.95
CA GLY A 303 7.81 -30.74 -0.29
C GLY A 303 7.22 -29.64 0.61
N GLU A 304 7.90 -28.51 0.79
CA GLU A 304 7.38 -27.36 1.54
C GLU A 304 6.55 -26.41 0.65
N VAL A 305 5.85 -25.49 1.30
CA VAL A 305 5.34 -24.28 0.67
C VAL A 305 6.27 -23.10 0.96
N VAL A 306 6.24 -22.09 0.10
CA VAL A 306 6.71 -20.75 0.41
C VAL A 306 5.53 -19.78 0.32
N LEU A 307 5.32 -19.02 1.39
CA LEU A 307 4.39 -17.91 1.47
C LEU A 307 5.19 -16.64 1.24
N VAL A 308 4.80 -15.86 0.25
CA VAL A 308 5.43 -14.58 -0.05
C VAL A 308 4.38 -13.48 0.00
N ASP A 309 4.67 -12.46 0.78
CA ASP A 309 3.89 -11.25 0.93
C ASP A 309 4.85 -10.07 0.76
N TYR A 310 4.81 -9.47 -0.44
CA TYR A 310 5.74 -8.42 -0.80
C TYR A 310 5.28 -7.65 -2.04
N ALA A 311 5.13 -6.35 -1.91
CA ALA A 311 4.72 -5.49 -3.02
C ALA A 311 5.38 -4.10 -2.96
N PRO A 312 5.38 -3.35 -4.10
CA PRO A 312 6.08 -2.09 -4.20
C PRO A 312 5.29 -0.90 -3.66
N GLU A 313 6.02 0.18 -3.38
CA GLU A 313 5.49 1.55 -3.36
C GLU A 313 5.80 2.23 -4.71
N LEU A 314 4.77 2.73 -5.38
CA LEU A 314 4.89 3.49 -6.61
C LEU A 314 4.07 4.77 -6.52
N ASP A 315 4.71 5.94 -6.65
CA ASP A 315 4.08 7.26 -6.44
C ASP A 315 3.32 7.33 -5.10
N HIS A 316 3.93 6.85 -4.03
CA HIS A 316 3.37 6.70 -2.69
C HIS A 316 2.14 5.78 -2.59
N ALA A 317 1.67 5.18 -3.67
CA ALA A 317 0.66 4.14 -3.59
C ALA A 317 1.33 2.80 -3.27
N VAL A 318 0.86 2.15 -2.20
CA VAL A 318 1.26 0.80 -1.83
C VAL A 318 0.25 -0.18 -2.41
N CYS A 319 0.74 -1.28 -2.98
CA CYS A 319 -0.07 -2.47 -3.24
C CYS A 319 0.33 -3.53 -2.23
N ASP A 320 -0.61 -4.41 -1.87
CA ASP A 320 -0.40 -5.52 -0.96
C ASP A 320 -0.77 -6.82 -1.63
N ILE A 321 0.17 -7.76 -1.72
CA ILE A 321 -0.02 -9.00 -2.47
C ILE A 321 0.63 -10.16 -1.75
N THR A 322 -0.18 -11.12 -1.33
CA THR A 322 0.33 -12.41 -0.85
C THR A 322 -0.03 -13.55 -1.81
N ARG A 323 0.93 -14.42 -2.04
CA ARG A 323 0.72 -15.72 -2.65
C ARG A 323 1.48 -16.81 -1.89
N THR A 324 0.93 -18.02 -1.93
CA THR A 324 1.59 -19.23 -1.40
C THR A 324 1.67 -20.29 -2.50
N TRP A 325 2.82 -20.92 -2.64
CA TRP A 325 3.02 -21.95 -3.65
C TRP A 325 3.96 -23.08 -3.18
N PRO A 326 3.90 -24.29 -3.79
CA PRO A 326 4.78 -25.39 -3.43
C PRO A 326 6.18 -25.16 -3.99
N VAL A 327 7.21 -25.39 -3.17
CA VAL A 327 8.62 -25.20 -3.54
C VAL A 327 9.05 -26.07 -4.71
N ASN A 328 8.52 -27.30 -4.79
CA ASN A 328 8.84 -28.25 -5.85
C ASN A 328 7.87 -28.22 -7.04
N GLY A 329 6.97 -27.24 -7.11
CA GLY A 329 6.04 -27.05 -8.21
C GLY A 329 4.78 -27.92 -8.17
N LYS A 330 4.56 -28.70 -7.09
CA LYS A 330 3.38 -29.56 -6.94
C LYS A 330 2.80 -29.48 -5.53
N PHE A 331 1.53 -29.12 -5.43
CA PHE A 331 0.83 -29.13 -4.15
C PHE A 331 0.64 -30.58 -3.65
N SER A 332 1.09 -30.86 -2.43
CA SER A 332 0.72 -32.09 -1.75
C SER A 332 -0.80 -32.12 -1.46
N PRO A 333 -1.41 -33.30 -1.18
CA PRO A 333 -2.84 -33.35 -0.87
C PRO A 333 -3.26 -32.39 0.26
N ARG A 334 -2.45 -32.31 1.34
CA ARG A 334 -2.78 -31.40 2.46
C ARG A 334 -2.61 -29.93 2.12
N GLN A 335 -1.55 -29.57 1.40
CA GLN A 335 -1.36 -28.21 0.90
C GLN A 335 -2.53 -27.80 -0.01
N ALA A 336 -2.94 -28.68 -0.93
CA ALA A 336 -4.06 -28.44 -1.83
C ALA A 336 -5.39 -28.24 -1.07
N GLU A 337 -5.66 -29.04 -0.05
CA GLU A 337 -6.87 -28.94 0.77
C GLU A 337 -6.96 -27.57 1.49
N LEU A 338 -5.87 -27.14 2.15
CA LEU A 338 -5.81 -25.84 2.82
C LEU A 338 -5.85 -24.68 1.81
N TYR A 339 -5.11 -24.82 0.71
CA TYR A 339 -5.06 -23.81 -0.35
C TYR A 339 -6.45 -23.56 -0.97
N ASP A 340 -7.15 -24.64 -1.34
CA ASP A 340 -8.50 -24.57 -1.93
C ASP A 340 -9.54 -23.97 -0.95
N ALA A 341 -9.31 -24.12 0.36
CA ALA A 341 -10.14 -23.48 1.37
C ALA A 341 -9.92 -21.97 1.41
N VAL A 342 -8.65 -21.53 1.39
CA VAL A 342 -8.28 -20.11 1.38
C VAL A 342 -8.72 -19.45 0.07
N LEU A 343 -8.49 -20.09 -1.08
CA LEU A 343 -8.91 -19.60 -2.39
C LEU A 343 -10.42 -19.39 -2.47
N ALA A 344 -11.20 -20.37 -1.98
CA ALA A 344 -12.66 -20.27 -1.95
C ALA A 344 -13.13 -19.16 -0.99
N ALA A 345 -12.47 -18.98 0.16
CA ALA A 345 -12.77 -17.91 1.10
C ALA A 345 -12.50 -16.53 0.48
N GLN A 346 -11.36 -16.36 -0.19
CA GLN A 346 -11.04 -15.13 -0.89
C GLN A 346 -12.04 -14.81 -2.01
N ALA A 347 -12.40 -15.81 -2.80
CA ALA A 347 -13.40 -15.65 -3.87
C ALA A 347 -14.77 -15.20 -3.30
N ALA A 348 -15.19 -15.76 -2.15
CA ALA A 348 -16.41 -15.33 -1.46
C ALA A 348 -16.32 -13.89 -0.94
N GLY A 349 -15.17 -13.50 -0.38
CA GLY A 349 -14.89 -12.12 0.01
C GLY A 349 -15.00 -11.17 -1.18
N ILE A 350 -14.32 -11.45 -2.29
CA ILE A 350 -14.37 -10.63 -3.52
C ILE A 350 -15.81 -10.50 -4.04
N ALA A 351 -16.55 -11.61 -4.08
CA ALA A 351 -17.94 -11.62 -4.54
C ALA A 351 -18.90 -10.81 -3.63
N ALA A 352 -18.55 -10.62 -2.36
CA ALA A 352 -19.33 -9.81 -1.40
C ALA A 352 -19.10 -8.31 -1.53
N VAL A 353 -18.04 -7.87 -2.25
CA VAL A 353 -17.68 -6.45 -2.38
C VAL A 353 -18.69 -5.70 -3.21
N LYS A 354 -19.27 -4.65 -2.65
CA LYS A 354 -20.09 -3.65 -3.36
C LYS A 354 -20.31 -2.44 -2.46
N PRO A 355 -20.68 -1.28 -3.02
CA PRO A 355 -21.08 -0.12 -2.23
C PRO A 355 -22.16 -0.46 -1.20
N GLY A 356 -22.06 0.15 -0.02
CA GLY A 356 -22.97 -0.09 1.11
C GLY A 356 -22.60 -1.24 2.04
N ARG A 357 -21.71 -2.17 1.64
CA ARG A 357 -21.13 -3.18 2.52
C ARG A 357 -20.06 -2.56 3.41
N THR A 358 -19.72 -3.23 4.50
CA THR A 358 -18.61 -2.88 5.39
C THR A 358 -17.45 -3.88 5.23
N LEU A 359 -16.26 -3.57 5.72
CA LEU A 359 -15.18 -4.58 5.78
C LEU A 359 -15.58 -5.79 6.64
N GLY A 360 -16.40 -5.59 7.67
CA GLY A 360 -16.95 -6.67 8.47
C GLY A 360 -17.84 -7.64 7.70
N ASP A 361 -18.60 -7.16 6.69
CA ASP A 361 -19.39 -8.03 5.80
C ASP A 361 -18.49 -8.91 4.92
N ILE A 362 -17.36 -8.35 4.44
CA ILE A 362 -16.38 -9.08 3.63
C ILE A 362 -15.65 -10.13 4.48
N GLU A 363 -15.23 -9.75 5.68
CA GLU A 363 -14.65 -10.66 6.69
C GLU A 363 -15.57 -11.83 6.98
N GLN A 364 -16.87 -11.56 7.18
CA GLN A 364 -17.87 -12.59 7.43
C GLN A 364 -18.04 -13.55 6.24
N ALA A 365 -17.96 -13.03 5.00
CA ALA A 365 -18.04 -13.88 3.80
C ALA A 365 -16.85 -14.83 3.71
N CYS A 366 -15.63 -14.36 3.97
CA CYS A 366 -14.43 -15.20 4.03
C CYS A 366 -14.54 -16.25 5.15
N SER A 367 -14.87 -15.82 6.35
CA SER A 367 -14.96 -16.67 7.55
C SER A 367 -16.02 -17.76 7.44
N ALA A 368 -17.15 -17.47 6.78
CA ALA A 368 -18.22 -18.45 6.56
C ALA A 368 -17.74 -19.66 5.74
N VAL A 369 -16.94 -19.44 4.70
CA VAL A 369 -16.36 -20.52 3.87
C VAL A 369 -15.36 -21.35 4.67
N ILE A 370 -14.46 -20.69 5.42
CA ILE A 370 -13.48 -21.36 6.28
C ILE A 370 -14.19 -22.25 7.33
N LYS A 371 -15.22 -21.71 7.96
CA LYS A 371 -16.04 -22.43 8.93
C LYS A 371 -16.74 -23.63 8.31
N GLN A 372 -17.38 -23.46 7.17
CA GLN A 372 -18.03 -24.56 6.46
C GLN A 372 -17.07 -25.72 6.15
N ARG A 373 -15.78 -25.41 5.94
CA ARG A 373 -14.73 -26.41 5.67
C ARG A 373 -14.06 -26.93 6.93
N GLY A 374 -14.42 -26.46 8.12
CA GLY A 374 -13.91 -26.95 9.41
C GLY A 374 -12.49 -26.48 9.76
N PHE A 375 -12.02 -25.37 9.18
CA PHE A 375 -10.66 -24.88 9.37
C PHE A 375 -10.55 -23.64 10.29
N GLU A 376 -11.59 -23.27 11.02
CA GLU A 376 -11.63 -22.07 11.89
C GLU A 376 -10.46 -22.02 12.88
N LYS A 377 -10.03 -23.15 13.40
CA LYS A 377 -8.93 -23.24 14.38
C LYS A 377 -7.57 -22.81 13.83
N PHE A 378 -7.43 -22.72 12.52
CA PHE A 378 -6.20 -22.31 11.85
C PHE A 378 -6.18 -20.84 11.43
N VAL A 379 -7.26 -20.10 11.63
CA VAL A 379 -7.31 -18.65 11.39
C VAL A 379 -6.53 -17.91 12.48
N ARG A 380 -5.73 -16.91 12.11
CA ARG A 380 -4.89 -16.13 13.04
C ARG A 380 -5.05 -14.62 12.93
N HIS A 381 -5.66 -14.11 11.86
CA HIS A 381 -5.86 -12.67 11.62
C HIS A 381 -7.16 -12.40 10.87
N GLY A 382 -7.56 -11.13 10.78
CA GLY A 382 -8.67 -10.67 9.95
C GLY A 382 -8.32 -10.74 8.47
N ALA A 383 -9.34 -10.83 7.62
CA ALA A 383 -9.13 -11.01 6.18
C ALA A 383 -9.14 -9.68 5.39
N CYS A 384 -9.19 -8.51 6.03
CA CYS A 384 -9.31 -7.24 5.30
C CYS A 384 -8.72 -6.06 6.09
N HIS A 385 -7.98 -5.17 5.39
CA HIS A 385 -7.62 -3.83 5.86
C HIS A 385 -7.58 -2.84 4.70
N PHE A 386 -7.74 -1.54 4.98
CA PHE A 386 -7.55 -0.51 3.97
C PHE A 386 -6.09 -0.43 3.54
N VAL A 387 -5.88 -0.11 2.25
CA VAL A 387 -4.56 0.11 1.65
C VAL A 387 -4.56 1.40 0.83
N GLY A 388 -3.41 2.04 0.68
CA GLY A 388 -3.30 3.30 -0.07
C GLY A 388 -1.92 3.91 0.00
N LEU A 389 -1.78 5.05 0.68
CA LEU A 389 -0.47 5.65 0.96
C LEU A 389 0.34 4.82 1.97
N GLU A 390 -0.34 3.97 2.72
CA GLU A 390 0.20 3.06 3.71
C GLU A 390 -0.26 1.65 3.40
N VAL A 391 0.53 0.65 3.78
CA VAL A 391 0.13 -0.75 3.65
C VAL A 391 -1.12 -1.02 4.50
N HIS A 392 -1.13 -0.57 5.77
CA HIS A 392 -2.33 -0.48 6.59
C HIS A 392 -2.80 0.98 6.60
N ASP A 393 -3.60 1.34 5.60
CA ASP A 393 -4.06 2.71 5.40
C ASP A 393 -5.25 3.08 6.31
N VAL A 394 -5.50 4.38 6.37
CA VAL A 394 -6.56 4.94 7.20
C VAL A 394 -7.95 4.60 6.68
N GLY A 395 -8.88 4.37 7.61
CA GLY A 395 -10.29 4.11 7.31
C GLY A 395 -11.04 3.58 8.52
N ASP A 396 -12.33 3.86 8.63
CA ASP A 396 -13.21 3.24 9.63
C ASP A 396 -13.86 1.99 9.02
N GLN A 397 -13.44 0.81 9.48
CA GLN A 397 -13.91 -0.49 8.98
C GLN A 397 -15.41 -0.71 9.17
N ARG A 398 -16.06 0.07 10.05
CA ARG A 398 -17.50 0.00 10.32
C ARG A 398 -18.33 0.83 9.37
N LYS A 399 -17.70 1.76 8.64
CA LYS A 399 -18.39 2.60 7.66
C LYS A 399 -18.67 1.83 6.37
N PRO A 400 -19.81 2.11 5.73
CA PRO A 400 -20.12 1.55 4.42
C PRO A 400 -19.01 1.86 3.40
N LEU A 401 -18.66 0.85 2.60
CA LEU A 401 -17.80 1.00 1.44
C LEU A 401 -18.49 1.87 0.40
N VAL A 402 -17.71 2.67 -0.29
CA VAL A 402 -18.13 3.52 -1.41
C VAL A 402 -17.19 3.31 -2.58
N GLU A 403 -17.64 3.66 -3.78
CA GLU A 403 -16.80 3.64 -4.98
C GLU A 403 -15.49 4.40 -4.75
N GLY A 404 -14.36 3.84 -5.20
CA GLY A 404 -13.01 4.36 -4.99
C GLY A 404 -12.37 3.99 -3.65
N ALA A 405 -13.06 3.28 -2.74
CA ALA A 405 -12.38 2.68 -1.59
C ALA A 405 -11.46 1.55 -2.03
N CYS A 406 -10.29 1.44 -1.38
CA CYS A 406 -9.25 0.47 -1.71
C CYS A 406 -8.83 -0.29 -0.45
N PHE A 407 -8.83 -1.65 -0.51
CA PHE A 407 -8.54 -2.49 0.64
C PHE A 407 -8.10 -3.90 0.20
N THR A 408 -7.54 -4.68 1.14
CA THR A 408 -7.09 -6.07 0.91
C THR A 408 -8.21 -7.08 1.15
N ILE A 409 -8.11 -8.24 0.50
CA ILE A 409 -8.85 -9.45 0.85
C ILE A 409 -7.84 -10.59 0.94
N GLU A 410 -7.52 -10.99 2.17
CA GLU A 410 -6.34 -11.80 2.51
C GLU A 410 -6.62 -12.96 3.49
N PRO A 411 -7.64 -13.80 3.30
CA PRO A 411 -7.85 -14.91 4.22
C PRO A 411 -6.62 -15.82 4.29
N GLY A 412 -6.31 -16.33 5.49
CA GLY A 412 -5.19 -17.23 5.70
C GLY A 412 -5.50 -18.36 6.67
N LEU A 413 -4.84 -19.50 6.48
CA LEU A 413 -4.86 -20.67 7.35
C LEU A 413 -3.43 -21.08 7.73
N TYR A 414 -3.22 -21.31 9.02
CA TYR A 414 -1.89 -21.58 9.57
C TYR A 414 -1.96 -22.82 10.46
N GLU A 415 -1.45 -23.95 9.94
CA GLU A 415 -1.50 -25.27 10.59
C GLU A 415 -0.14 -25.65 11.19
N PRO A 416 0.06 -25.51 12.51
CA PRO A 416 1.35 -25.75 13.14
C PRO A 416 1.81 -27.21 13.05
N GLU A 417 0.88 -28.15 13.08
CA GLU A 417 1.16 -29.59 13.10
C GLU A 417 1.86 -30.06 11.82
N THR A 418 1.60 -29.39 10.70
CA THR A 418 2.21 -29.70 9.39
C THR A 418 3.24 -28.67 8.95
N GLY A 419 3.36 -27.55 9.64
CA GLY A 419 4.25 -26.45 9.25
C GLY A 419 3.76 -25.71 7.99
N ILE A 420 2.45 -25.72 7.71
CA ILE A 420 1.87 -25.13 6.50
C ILE A 420 1.09 -23.87 6.85
N GLY A 421 1.56 -22.74 6.32
CA GLY A 421 0.83 -21.47 6.28
C GLY A 421 0.41 -21.14 4.85
N ILE A 422 -0.86 -20.83 4.65
CA ILE A 422 -1.43 -20.43 3.36
C ILE A 422 -2.11 -19.06 3.54
N ARG A 423 -1.72 -18.07 2.75
CA ARG A 423 -2.44 -16.81 2.57
C ARG A 423 -2.52 -16.49 1.09
N ILE A 424 -3.67 -15.99 0.66
CA ILE A 424 -3.91 -15.48 -0.70
C ILE A 424 -4.53 -14.12 -0.55
N GLU A 425 -3.86 -13.12 -1.06
CA GLU A 425 -4.23 -11.71 -0.91
C GLU A 425 -4.25 -10.98 -2.22
N ASP A 426 -5.28 -10.20 -2.40
CA ASP A 426 -5.41 -9.23 -3.48
C ASP A 426 -5.91 -7.89 -2.94
N VAL A 427 -5.41 -6.80 -3.54
CA VAL A 427 -5.98 -5.48 -3.36
C VAL A 427 -7.17 -5.32 -4.30
N VAL A 428 -8.28 -4.80 -3.76
CA VAL A 428 -9.48 -4.50 -4.52
C VAL A 428 -9.84 -3.01 -4.46
N ILE A 429 -10.37 -2.49 -5.56
CA ILE A 429 -10.98 -1.15 -5.68
C ILE A 429 -12.48 -1.34 -5.81
N VAL A 430 -13.27 -0.70 -4.95
CA VAL A 430 -14.74 -0.73 -5.03
C VAL A 430 -15.20 0.03 -6.27
N THR A 431 -16.04 -0.61 -7.09
CA THR A 431 -16.72 -0.03 -8.25
C THR A 431 -18.19 0.24 -7.96
N ALA A 432 -18.93 0.75 -8.92
CA ALA A 432 -20.37 1.06 -8.76
C ALA A 432 -21.23 -0.18 -8.40
N ASP A 433 -20.82 -1.39 -8.82
CA ASP A 433 -21.59 -2.63 -8.69
C ASP A 433 -20.81 -3.82 -8.10
N GLY A 434 -19.51 -3.65 -7.82
CA GLY A 434 -18.64 -4.70 -7.31
C GLY A 434 -17.25 -4.19 -6.97
N CYS A 435 -16.22 -4.86 -7.49
CA CYS A 435 -14.83 -4.42 -7.37
C CYS A 435 -13.96 -4.83 -8.56
N GLU A 436 -12.89 -4.07 -8.75
CA GLU A 436 -11.74 -4.40 -9.58
C GLU A 436 -10.65 -5.03 -8.68
N VAL A 437 -10.09 -6.16 -9.10
CA VAL A 437 -8.93 -6.78 -8.43
C VAL A 437 -7.66 -6.24 -9.06
N VAL A 438 -6.92 -5.43 -8.34
CA VAL A 438 -5.73 -4.70 -8.83
C VAL A 438 -4.57 -5.64 -9.16
N SER A 439 -4.42 -6.70 -8.36
CA SER A 439 -3.36 -7.72 -8.47
C SER A 439 -3.78 -8.96 -9.28
N ALA A 440 -4.86 -8.88 -10.07
CA ALA A 440 -5.43 -10.02 -10.82
C ALA A 440 -4.45 -10.71 -11.79
N ALA A 441 -3.36 -10.03 -12.19
CA ALA A 441 -2.34 -10.59 -13.07
C ALA A 441 -1.46 -11.65 -12.38
N VAL A 442 -1.46 -11.76 -11.04
CA VAL A 442 -0.79 -12.83 -10.30
C VAL A 442 -1.67 -14.06 -10.28
N PRO A 443 -1.21 -15.22 -10.79
CA PRO A 443 -2.01 -16.44 -10.76
C PRO A 443 -2.31 -16.87 -9.31
N LYS A 444 -3.50 -17.38 -9.10
CA LYS A 444 -3.94 -17.94 -7.82
C LYS A 444 -4.62 -19.30 -7.94
N GLU A 445 -4.98 -19.72 -9.15
CA GLU A 445 -5.43 -21.07 -9.39
C GLU A 445 -4.25 -22.04 -9.31
N ARG A 446 -4.38 -23.16 -8.55
CA ARG A 446 -3.28 -24.11 -8.34
C ARG A 446 -2.65 -24.61 -9.65
N SER A 447 -3.46 -24.94 -10.66
CA SER A 447 -2.96 -25.39 -11.96
C SER A 447 -2.15 -24.33 -12.69
N ALA A 448 -2.53 -23.06 -12.59
CA ALA A 448 -1.79 -21.94 -13.18
C ALA A 448 -0.46 -21.68 -12.46
N ILE A 449 -0.46 -21.79 -11.13
CA ILE A 449 0.76 -21.70 -10.31
C ILE A 449 1.74 -22.81 -10.65
N GLU A 450 1.25 -24.08 -10.68
CA GLU A 450 2.08 -25.24 -11.02
C GLU A 450 2.65 -25.16 -12.46
N ALA A 451 1.86 -24.65 -13.40
CA ALA A 451 2.32 -24.40 -14.76
C ALA A 451 3.42 -23.33 -14.82
N LEU A 452 3.25 -22.24 -14.06
CA LEU A 452 4.20 -21.14 -14.01
C LEU A 452 5.54 -21.57 -13.37
N ILE A 453 5.52 -22.35 -12.29
CA ILE A 453 6.73 -22.87 -11.65
C ILE A 453 7.48 -23.86 -12.57
N ALA A 454 6.78 -24.53 -13.50
CA ALA A 454 7.42 -25.41 -14.47
C ALA A 454 8.21 -24.67 -15.57
N GLU A 455 8.01 -23.35 -15.71
CA GLU A 455 8.79 -22.51 -16.63
C GLU A 455 10.19 -22.25 -16.06
N GLU A 456 11.15 -21.88 -16.94
CA GLU A 456 12.48 -21.44 -16.53
C GLU A 456 12.44 -20.00 -15.98
N GLY A 457 12.87 -19.79 -14.73
CA GLY A 457 12.96 -18.49 -14.10
C GLY A 457 14.33 -17.83 -14.23
N VAL A 458 14.44 -16.57 -13.82
CA VAL A 458 15.71 -15.82 -13.85
C VAL A 458 16.76 -16.49 -12.96
N LEU A 459 16.41 -16.96 -11.77
CA LEU A 459 17.39 -17.61 -10.88
C LEU A 459 17.89 -18.95 -11.43
N ASP A 460 17.14 -19.65 -12.26
CA ASP A 460 17.60 -20.90 -12.91
C ASP A 460 18.77 -20.64 -13.88
N ARG A 461 18.81 -19.45 -14.50
CA ARG A 461 19.88 -19.03 -15.41
C ARG A 461 21.13 -18.51 -14.70
N LEU A 462 21.01 -18.22 -13.40
CA LEU A 462 22.12 -17.71 -12.58
C LEU A 462 22.81 -18.83 -11.78
N ARG A 463 22.23 -20.02 -11.74
CA ARG A 463 22.77 -21.23 -11.11
C ARG A 463 23.64 -22.02 -12.09
#